data_01cd6d78784206d7afc4b58349da127f
#
_entry.id   01cd6d78784206d7afc4b58349da127f
#
_cell.length_a   1.000
_cell.length_b   1.000
_cell.length_c   1.000
_cell.angle_alpha   90.00
_cell.angle_beta   90.00
_cell.angle_gamma   90.00
#
_symmetry.space_group_name_H-M   'P 1'
#
loop_
_entity.id
_entity.type
_entity.pdbx_description
1 polymer ?
#
loop_
_entity_poly.entity_id
_entity_poly.type
_entity_poly.pdbx_seq_one_letter_code
_entity_poly.pdbx_strand_id
1 'polypeptide(L)'
;MYDSFENPSQRAYQVDTSRRFAFNFLIPTISLNTTFSGPAEPAFKSLIYDGVFNGRDITLGENKMNTLSFGSNNYIAMLRVLKAVKKYKEMGISWQIRNDGRASVTNEVFAIFDDYRVFNASNLSNLFNIKGYNQSYHQFSFAYRQNYTKRFSVGAKFSLLSGISYTALKVDKSEINMDEANDEFDVSVKGQLRSSFKFDNFQRQMINPNFKNPGLSITAGASYRLRDGWSILGNMKDIGFIKWNKEAYEYNFDTGQIIIQNASNSSADDRLADSLDTRISRASINKSYVSMINGKAELMLSKEFGNYKPNLVLVNNYHLKNHVLTASAAYNTTGILQIGGQYMIKTPNVEFYIGSDQLLKSYEMLRNYTKSASPYSSGYTGVSFYMGFGLKFGSVLEHQANANKISGFRKNPIGKFIKGLVGKKD
;
A
#
# COMPACT_ATOMS: atom_id res chain seq x y z
N MET A 1 8.33 17.50 -3.84
CA MET A 1 7.24 17.96 -2.93
C MET A 1 6.68 16.80 -2.12
N TYR A 2 6.23 15.74 -2.75
CA TYR A 2 5.67 14.52 -2.12
C TYR A 2 6.60 13.91 -1.04
N ASP A 3 7.89 13.79 -1.34
CA ASP A 3 8.89 13.19 -0.43
C ASP A 3 8.95 13.83 0.96
N SER A 4 8.65 15.13 1.08
CA SER A 4 8.67 15.84 2.36
C SER A 4 7.63 15.33 3.36
N PHE A 5 6.52 14.78 2.84
CA PHE A 5 5.41 14.28 3.65
C PHE A 5 5.53 12.78 3.92
N GLU A 6 6.18 12.03 3.02
CA GLU A 6 6.39 10.59 3.18
C GLU A 6 7.58 10.28 4.09
N ASN A 7 8.67 11.01 3.92
CA ASN A 7 9.86 10.91 4.77
C ASN A 7 10.42 12.29 5.08
N PRO A 8 10.03 12.90 6.18
CA PRO A 8 10.42 14.27 6.51
C PRO A 8 11.94 14.45 6.74
N SER A 9 12.72 13.38 6.94
CA SER A 9 14.17 13.48 7.05
C SER A 9 14.91 13.30 5.74
N GLN A 10 14.23 12.78 4.72
CA GLN A 10 14.85 12.49 3.44
C GLN A 10 15.34 13.78 2.81
N ARG A 11 16.64 13.95 2.82
CA ARG A 11 17.29 14.92 1.98
C ARG A 11 17.18 14.37 0.57
N ALA A 12 16.23 14.89 -0.23
CA ALA A 12 16.27 14.63 -1.65
C ALA A 12 17.72 14.92 -2.11
N TYR A 13 18.30 14.01 -2.87
CA TYR A 13 19.64 14.22 -3.45
C TYR A 13 19.69 15.53 -4.27
N GLN A 14 18.51 16.01 -4.62
CA GLN A 14 18.27 17.38 -5.08
C GLN A 14 17.28 18.05 -4.13
N VAL A 15 17.82 18.96 -3.36
CA VAL A 15 16.99 19.97 -2.72
C VAL A 15 16.40 20.82 -3.83
N ASP A 16 15.08 20.76 -4.00
CA ASP A 16 14.41 21.65 -4.93
C ASP A 16 14.30 23.04 -4.29
N THR A 17 15.29 23.86 -4.58
CA THR A 17 15.40 25.25 -4.10
C THR A 17 14.96 26.27 -5.15
N SER A 18 14.42 25.81 -6.28
CA SER A 18 14.05 26.68 -7.41
C SER A 18 13.04 27.75 -7.04
N ARG A 19 12.03 27.38 -6.24
CA ARG A 19 10.98 28.28 -5.77
C ARG A 19 10.67 28.09 -4.29
N ARG A 20 10.22 29.21 -3.66
CA ARG A 20 9.91 29.21 -2.23
C ARG A 20 8.71 28.34 -1.87
N PHE A 21 7.70 28.30 -2.73
CA PHE A 21 6.45 27.59 -2.51
C PHE A 21 6.26 26.50 -3.56
N ALA A 22 5.66 25.39 -3.14
CA ALA A 22 5.14 24.37 -4.04
C ALA A 22 3.78 23.90 -3.55
N PHE A 23 2.80 23.81 -4.45
CA PHE A 23 1.42 23.41 -4.17
C PHE A 23 0.90 22.52 -5.30
N ASN A 24 0.07 21.54 -4.99
CA ASN A 24 -0.50 20.64 -6.00
C ASN A 24 -1.82 21.15 -6.60
N PHE A 25 -2.32 22.33 -6.19
CA PHE A 25 -3.56 22.93 -6.69
C PHE A 25 -4.76 22.00 -6.67
N LEU A 26 -4.88 21.18 -5.61
CA LEU A 26 -5.95 20.20 -5.43
C LEU A 26 -6.02 19.12 -6.53
N ILE A 27 -5.02 19.05 -7.42
CA ILE A 27 -4.85 17.89 -8.30
C ILE A 27 -4.25 16.77 -7.46
N PRO A 28 -5.00 15.70 -7.17
CA PRO A 28 -4.55 14.70 -6.21
C PRO A 28 -3.31 13.97 -6.70
N THR A 29 -2.39 13.72 -5.78
CA THR A 29 -1.34 12.72 -5.98
C THR A 29 -1.91 11.38 -5.54
N ILE A 30 -2.01 10.46 -6.47
CA ILE A 30 -2.62 9.15 -6.25
C ILE A 30 -1.52 8.10 -6.17
N SER A 31 -1.63 7.21 -5.20
CA SER A 31 -0.83 6.00 -5.10
C SER A 31 -1.72 4.82 -4.72
N LEU A 32 -1.65 3.77 -5.50
CA LEU A 32 -2.36 2.52 -5.31
C LEU A 32 -1.36 1.37 -5.36
N ASN A 33 -1.47 0.45 -4.42
CA ASN A 33 -0.66 -0.77 -4.40
C ASN A 33 -1.54 -1.93 -3.92
N THR A 34 -1.58 -3.01 -4.68
CA THR A 34 -2.23 -4.26 -4.31
C THR A 34 -1.27 -5.40 -4.51
N THR A 35 -1.31 -6.38 -3.61
CA THR A 35 -0.46 -7.57 -3.72
C THR A 35 -1.22 -8.77 -3.19
N PHE A 36 -1.24 -9.83 -3.96
CA PHE A 36 -1.66 -11.16 -3.53
C PHE A 36 -0.48 -12.11 -3.62
N SER A 37 -0.24 -12.86 -2.55
CA SER A 37 0.85 -13.84 -2.47
C SER A 37 0.43 -15.03 -1.63
N GLY A 38 0.90 -16.19 -1.99
CA GLY A 38 0.63 -17.45 -1.29
C GLY A 38 0.38 -18.60 -2.25
N PRO A 39 0.15 -19.81 -1.72
CA PRO A 39 0.01 -21.02 -2.55
C PRO A 39 -1.22 -21.01 -3.47
N ALA A 40 -2.30 -20.28 -3.13
CA ALA A 40 -3.48 -20.13 -3.98
C ALA A 40 -3.32 -19.06 -5.09
N GLU A 41 -2.13 -18.48 -5.25
CA GLU A 41 -1.88 -17.42 -6.25
C GLU A 41 -2.18 -17.86 -7.68
N PRO A 42 -1.88 -19.09 -8.14
CA PRO A 42 -2.27 -19.53 -9.48
C PRO A 42 -3.79 -19.56 -9.72
N ALA A 43 -4.56 -20.06 -8.76
CA ALA A 43 -6.02 -20.08 -8.85
C ALA A 43 -6.63 -18.67 -8.82
N PHE A 44 -6.04 -17.76 -8.03
CA PHE A 44 -6.44 -16.35 -7.99
C PHE A 44 -6.14 -15.63 -9.32
N LYS A 45 -5.02 -15.96 -9.98
CA LYS A 45 -4.73 -15.47 -11.33
C LYS A 45 -5.76 -15.96 -12.34
N SER A 46 -6.10 -17.23 -12.32
CA SER A 46 -7.12 -17.80 -13.19
C SER A 46 -8.46 -17.07 -13.01
N LEU A 47 -8.86 -16.79 -11.76
CA LEU A 47 -10.05 -16.00 -11.48
C LEU A 47 -9.99 -14.59 -12.13
N ILE A 48 -8.85 -13.90 -12.01
CA ILE A 48 -8.71 -12.53 -12.54
C ILE A 48 -8.66 -12.52 -14.07
N TYR A 49 -7.99 -13.48 -14.69
CA TYR A 49 -7.70 -13.46 -16.13
C TYR A 49 -8.75 -14.23 -16.95
N ASP A 50 -9.21 -15.35 -16.44
CA ASP A 50 -10.12 -16.27 -17.15
C ASP A 50 -11.56 -16.20 -16.62
N GLY A 51 -11.77 -15.50 -15.49
CA GLY A 51 -13.07 -15.42 -14.80
C GLY A 51 -13.48 -16.73 -14.13
N VAL A 52 -12.56 -17.71 -14.05
CA VAL A 52 -12.83 -19.03 -13.48
C VAL A 52 -11.88 -19.27 -12.30
N PHE A 53 -12.46 -19.57 -11.15
CA PHE A 53 -11.72 -20.05 -10.00
C PHE A 53 -11.66 -21.58 -10.03
N ASN A 54 -10.47 -22.16 -9.88
CA ASN A 54 -10.29 -23.61 -9.86
C ASN A 54 -9.67 -24.03 -8.54
N GLY A 55 -10.50 -24.49 -7.60
CA GLY A 55 -10.09 -24.94 -6.28
C GLY A 55 -9.27 -26.24 -6.31
N ARG A 56 -9.34 -27.01 -7.38
CA ARG A 56 -8.60 -28.28 -7.52
C ARG A 56 -7.11 -28.07 -7.70
N ASP A 57 -6.68 -26.88 -8.11
CA ASP A 57 -5.27 -26.53 -8.26
C ASP A 57 -4.63 -26.07 -6.94
N ILE A 58 -5.40 -26.08 -5.84
CA ILE A 58 -4.97 -25.63 -4.53
C ILE A 58 -4.67 -26.84 -3.62
N THR A 59 -3.50 -26.87 -3.00
CA THR A 59 -3.17 -27.89 -1.99
C THR A 59 -3.96 -27.64 -0.71
N LEU A 60 -4.75 -28.62 -0.29
CA LEU A 60 -5.62 -28.56 0.90
C LEU A 60 -5.05 -29.37 2.06
N GLY A 61 -5.53 -29.09 3.28
CA GLY A 61 -5.19 -29.84 4.49
C GLY A 61 -3.90 -29.41 5.19
N GLU A 62 -3.18 -28.42 4.68
CA GLU A 62 -1.88 -27.99 5.22
C GLU A 62 -1.91 -26.61 5.90
N ASN A 63 -3.07 -25.99 6.09
CA ASN A 63 -3.22 -24.64 6.65
C ASN A 63 -2.32 -23.58 5.97
N LYS A 64 -2.09 -23.72 4.68
CA LYS A 64 -1.24 -22.79 3.94
C LYS A 64 -1.91 -21.43 3.83
N MET A 65 -1.20 -20.39 4.22
CA MET A 65 -1.72 -19.03 4.29
C MET A 65 -1.44 -18.24 3.02
N ASN A 66 -2.47 -17.57 2.55
CA ASN A 66 -2.36 -16.55 1.50
C ASN A 66 -2.48 -15.17 2.13
N THR A 67 -1.80 -14.20 1.56
CA THR A 67 -1.85 -12.81 2.01
C THR A 67 -2.30 -11.90 0.87
N LEU A 68 -3.40 -11.19 1.11
CA LEU A 68 -3.86 -10.07 0.29
C LEU A 68 -3.52 -8.77 1.02
N SER A 69 -2.88 -7.84 0.33
CA SER A 69 -2.62 -6.50 0.85
C SER A 69 -3.11 -5.45 -0.13
N PHE A 70 -3.71 -4.41 0.40
CA PHE A 70 -4.17 -3.26 -0.35
C PHE A 70 -3.72 -1.98 0.35
N GLY A 71 -3.21 -1.03 -0.41
CA GLY A 71 -2.83 0.28 0.09
C GLY A 71 -3.18 1.37 -0.92
N SER A 72 -3.82 2.42 -0.46
CA SER A 72 -4.06 3.62 -1.26
C SER A 72 -3.71 4.86 -0.45
N ASN A 73 -2.96 5.76 -1.07
CA ASN A 73 -2.54 7.01 -0.45
C ASN A 73 -2.74 8.16 -1.44
N ASN A 74 -3.75 8.98 -1.16
CA ASN A 74 -4.21 10.01 -2.07
C ASN A 74 -4.07 11.37 -1.41
N TYR A 75 -3.05 12.15 -1.80
CA TYR A 75 -2.86 13.51 -1.32
C TYR A 75 -3.77 14.46 -2.10
N ILE A 76 -4.77 14.99 -1.43
CA ILE A 76 -5.73 15.96 -1.99
C ILE A 76 -5.08 17.33 -2.08
N ALA A 77 -4.43 17.77 -1.01
CA ALA A 77 -3.74 19.05 -0.96
C ALA A 77 -2.37 18.91 -0.30
N MET A 78 -1.37 19.53 -0.87
CA MET A 78 -0.02 19.63 -0.33
C MET A 78 0.53 21.02 -0.57
N LEU A 79 0.98 21.70 0.48
CA LEU A 79 1.71 22.95 0.40
C LEU A 79 3.06 22.81 1.11
N ARG A 80 4.12 23.08 0.37
CA ARG A 80 5.50 23.12 0.89
C ARG A 80 6.01 24.56 0.88
N VAL A 81 6.66 24.95 1.95
CA VAL A 81 7.30 26.26 2.11
C VAL A 81 8.77 26.06 2.48
N LEU A 82 9.67 26.51 1.60
CA LEU A 82 11.10 26.56 1.88
C LEU A 82 11.45 27.88 2.56
N LYS A 83 11.85 27.80 3.84
CA LYS A 83 12.08 29.00 4.68
C LYS A 83 13.51 29.52 4.59
N ALA A 84 14.50 28.63 4.50
CA ALA A 84 15.90 29.02 4.44
C ALA A 84 16.73 27.98 3.66
N VAL A 85 17.56 28.47 2.72
CA VAL A 85 18.41 27.61 1.87
C VAL A 85 19.67 27.18 2.61
N LYS A 86 20.34 28.11 3.33
CA LYS A 86 21.65 27.90 3.94
C LYS A 86 21.66 26.80 5.02
N LYS A 87 20.56 26.64 5.77
CA LYS A 87 20.35 25.57 6.76
C LYS A 87 19.23 24.61 6.36
N TYR A 88 18.76 24.71 5.15
CA TYR A 88 17.62 24.00 4.60
C TYR A 88 16.53 23.75 5.64
N LYS A 89 15.67 24.76 5.79
CA LYS A 89 14.48 24.65 6.65
C LYS A 89 13.24 24.62 5.76
N GLU A 90 12.47 23.58 5.89
CA GLU A 90 11.25 23.39 5.14
C GLU A 90 10.09 23.06 6.06
N MET A 91 8.93 23.58 5.75
CA MET A 91 7.66 23.32 6.41
C MET A 91 6.64 22.91 5.36
N GLY A 92 5.68 22.11 5.75
CA GLY A 92 4.60 21.71 4.85
C GLY A 92 3.32 21.40 5.60
N ILE A 93 2.21 21.57 4.91
CA ILE A 93 0.91 21.08 5.32
C ILE A 93 0.36 20.17 4.23
N SER A 94 -0.35 19.14 4.62
CA SER A 94 -0.99 18.24 3.67
C SER A 94 -2.31 17.70 4.20
N TRP A 95 -3.18 17.41 3.26
CA TRP A 95 -4.41 16.66 3.46
C TRP A 95 -4.40 15.47 2.52
N GLN A 96 -4.54 14.27 3.09
CA GLN A 96 -4.57 13.02 2.34
C GLN A 96 -5.70 12.12 2.82
N ILE A 97 -6.15 11.25 1.94
CA ILE A 97 -7.01 10.11 2.26
C ILE A 97 -6.18 8.85 2.12
N ARG A 98 -6.17 8.05 3.18
CA ARG A 98 -5.48 6.76 3.20
C ARG A 98 -6.45 5.63 3.38
N ASN A 99 -6.14 4.54 2.70
CA ASN A 99 -6.78 3.25 2.89
C ASN A 99 -5.69 2.19 2.97
N ASP A 100 -5.70 1.41 4.04
CA ASP A 100 -4.78 0.30 4.27
C ASP A 100 -5.59 -0.93 4.64
N GLY A 101 -5.38 -2.03 3.92
CA GLY A 101 -6.02 -3.31 4.19
C GLY A 101 -5.05 -4.47 4.06
N ARG A 102 -5.26 -5.48 4.88
CA ARG A 102 -4.54 -6.75 4.80
C ARG A 102 -5.45 -7.89 5.23
N ALA A 103 -5.45 -8.97 4.47
CA ALA A 103 -6.10 -10.21 4.85
C ALA A 103 -5.11 -11.37 4.74
N SER A 104 -5.17 -12.28 5.71
CA SER A 104 -4.51 -13.58 5.68
C SER A 104 -5.58 -14.64 5.74
N VAL A 105 -5.59 -15.54 4.74
CA VAL A 105 -6.65 -16.51 4.49
C VAL A 105 -6.02 -17.85 4.13
N THR A 106 -6.53 -18.92 4.66
CA THR A 106 -6.04 -20.28 4.30
C THR A 106 -6.50 -20.69 2.90
N ASN A 107 -5.83 -21.66 2.32
CA ASN A 107 -6.23 -22.25 1.03
C ASN A 107 -7.66 -22.79 1.06
N GLU A 108 -8.04 -23.38 2.17
CA GLU A 108 -9.33 -24.03 2.39
C GLU A 108 -10.51 -23.04 2.27
N VAL A 109 -10.32 -21.81 2.69
CA VAL A 109 -11.35 -20.75 2.54
C VAL A 109 -11.67 -20.47 1.07
N PHE A 110 -10.67 -20.53 0.20
CA PHE A 110 -10.92 -20.36 -1.23
C PHE A 110 -11.58 -21.59 -1.85
N ALA A 111 -11.17 -22.79 -1.42
CA ALA A 111 -11.65 -24.04 -2.00
C ALA A 111 -13.11 -24.31 -1.65
N ILE A 112 -13.58 -23.94 -0.45
CA ILE A 112 -14.98 -24.21 -0.05
C ILE A 112 -15.99 -23.40 -0.88
N PHE A 113 -15.61 -22.23 -1.38
CA PHE A 113 -16.46 -21.41 -2.25
C PHE A 113 -16.48 -21.89 -3.70
N ASP A 114 -15.61 -22.83 -4.09
CA ASP A 114 -15.63 -23.46 -5.42
C ASP A 114 -16.44 -24.75 -5.42
N ASP A 115 -16.00 -25.73 -4.64
CA ASP A 115 -16.68 -27.03 -4.50
C ASP A 115 -16.28 -27.68 -3.17
N TYR A 116 -17.23 -27.83 -2.24
CA TYR A 116 -16.97 -28.47 -0.94
C TYR A 116 -16.46 -29.93 -1.07
N ARG A 117 -16.79 -30.61 -2.19
CA ARG A 117 -16.38 -32.00 -2.47
C ARG A 117 -14.90 -32.16 -2.78
N VAL A 118 -14.12 -31.06 -2.91
CA VAL A 118 -12.66 -31.13 -3.06
C VAL A 118 -11.95 -31.58 -1.76
N PHE A 119 -12.66 -31.56 -0.64
CA PHE A 119 -12.10 -32.00 0.64
C PHE A 119 -12.23 -33.52 0.82
N ASN A 120 -11.09 -34.19 1.04
CA ASN A 120 -11.02 -35.66 1.21
C ASN A 120 -11.38 -36.12 2.63
N ALA A 121 -11.64 -35.21 3.56
CA ALA A 121 -11.93 -35.54 4.95
C ALA A 121 -13.32 -35.01 5.32
N SER A 122 -14.10 -35.87 6.01
CA SER A 122 -15.45 -35.52 6.48
C SER A 122 -15.44 -34.53 7.64
N ASN A 123 -14.34 -34.36 8.34
CA ASN A 123 -14.21 -33.38 9.42
C ASN A 123 -12.97 -32.50 9.22
N LEU A 124 -13.17 -31.18 9.19
CA LEU A 124 -12.14 -30.18 8.98
C LEU A 124 -12.15 -29.19 10.14
N SER A 125 -11.12 -29.25 10.98
CA SER A 125 -10.98 -28.41 12.17
C SER A 125 -9.90 -27.36 11.98
N ASN A 126 -10.23 -26.08 12.25
CA ASN A 126 -9.34 -24.92 12.21
C ASN A 126 -8.63 -24.68 10.86
N LEU A 127 -9.23 -25.15 9.76
CA LEU A 127 -8.70 -24.94 8.41
C LEU A 127 -9.21 -23.62 7.78
N PHE A 128 -10.27 -23.02 8.32
CA PHE A 128 -10.88 -21.82 7.79
C PHE A 128 -10.51 -20.58 8.61
N ASN A 129 -9.23 -20.44 8.91
CA ASN A 129 -8.73 -19.33 9.69
C ASN A 129 -8.61 -18.08 8.79
N ILE A 130 -9.30 -17.03 9.18
CA ILE A 130 -9.25 -15.71 8.51
C ILE A 130 -8.79 -14.69 9.53
N LYS A 131 -7.86 -13.86 9.12
CA LYS A 131 -7.50 -12.65 9.85
C LYS A 131 -7.32 -11.52 8.86
N GLY A 132 -8.10 -10.47 9.01
CA GLY A 132 -7.98 -9.34 8.11
C GLY A 132 -8.48 -8.04 8.74
N TYR A 133 -8.02 -6.94 8.18
CA TYR A 133 -8.54 -5.62 8.48
C TYR A 133 -8.50 -4.73 7.25
N ASN A 134 -9.38 -3.75 7.24
CA ASN A 134 -9.36 -2.61 6.33
C ASN A 134 -9.63 -1.34 7.12
N GLN A 135 -8.89 -0.28 6.85
CA GLN A 135 -8.98 0.98 7.55
C GLN A 135 -8.81 2.14 6.59
N SER A 136 -9.77 3.07 6.59
CA SER A 136 -9.75 4.30 5.81
C SER A 136 -9.85 5.52 6.70
N TYR A 137 -9.09 6.57 6.39
CA TYR A 137 -9.09 7.80 7.18
C TYR A 137 -8.55 9.01 6.41
N HIS A 138 -9.01 10.20 6.79
CA HIS A 138 -8.35 11.45 6.45
C HIS A 138 -7.18 11.70 7.37
N GLN A 139 -6.10 12.22 6.82
CA GLN A 139 -4.91 12.63 7.57
C GLN A 139 -4.53 14.07 7.20
N PHE A 140 -4.61 14.96 8.17
CA PHE A 140 -4.17 16.35 8.09
C PHE A 140 -2.84 16.49 8.79
N SER A 141 -1.80 16.85 8.04
CA SER A 141 -0.44 16.79 8.56
C SER A 141 0.26 18.13 8.49
N PHE A 142 1.08 18.39 9.51
CA PHE A 142 2.11 19.41 9.50
C PHE A 142 3.47 18.72 9.54
N ALA A 143 4.31 19.02 8.57
CA ALA A 143 5.66 18.50 8.46
C ALA A 143 6.70 19.60 8.63
N TYR A 144 7.76 19.28 9.32
CA TYR A 144 8.93 20.16 9.50
C TYR A 144 10.20 19.35 9.31
N ARG A 145 11.15 19.89 8.55
CA ARG A 145 12.49 19.34 8.43
C ARG A 145 13.56 20.39 8.44
N GLN A 146 14.74 20.02 8.93
CA GLN A 146 15.88 20.89 9.01
C GLN A 146 17.19 20.11 8.84
N ASN A 147 18.15 20.70 8.13
CA ASN A 147 19.53 20.27 8.16
C ASN A 147 20.28 20.96 9.31
N TYR A 148 20.69 20.18 10.29
CA TYR A 148 21.53 20.69 11.39
C TYR A 148 22.97 20.91 10.93
N THR A 149 23.48 19.99 10.12
CA THR A 149 24.80 20.09 9.51
C THR A 149 24.71 19.78 8.01
N LYS A 150 25.82 19.91 7.28
CA LYS A 150 25.88 19.49 5.86
C LYS A 150 25.65 17.97 5.68
N ARG A 151 25.72 17.20 6.76
CA ARG A 151 25.63 15.72 6.73
C ARG A 151 24.46 15.16 7.51
N PHE A 152 23.88 15.94 8.42
CA PHE A 152 22.82 15.47 9.32
C PHE A 152 21.55 16.29 9.13
N SER A 153 20.45 15.60 8.88
CA SER A 153 19.11 16.18 8.79
C SER A 153 18.11 15.38 9.62
N VAL A 154 17.16 16.10 10.16
CA VAL A 154 16.02 15.51 10.87
C VAL A 154 14.73 16.10 10.35
N GLY A 155 13.65 15.37 10.53
CA GLY A 155 12.31 15.83 10.23
C GLY A 155 11.28 15.12 11.08
N ALA A 156 10.16 15.80 11.27
CA ALA A 156 9.00 15.28 11.97
C ALA A 156 7.72 15.71 11.24
N LYS A 157 6.71 14.87 11.30
CA LYS A 157 5.36 15.13 10.80
C LYS A 157 4.36 14.77 11.90
N PHE A 158 3.52 15.71 12.25
CA PHE A 158 2.38 15.52 13.17
C PHE A 158 1.11 15.51 12.37
N SER A 159 0.21 14.60 12.68
CA SER A 159 -1.02 14.45 11.93
C SER A 159 -2.24 14.29 12.84
N LEU A 160 -3.31 15.01 12.49
CA LEU A 160 -4.65 14.80 13.00
C LEU A 160 -5.37 13.85 12.04
N LEU A 161 -6.04 12.84 12.60
CA LEU A 161 -6.75 11.83 11.83
C LEU A 161 -8.25 11.97 12.04
N SER A 162 -9.00 11.72 10.97
CA SER A 162 -10.45 11.56 11.00
C SER A 162 -10.82 10.24 10.34
N GLY A 163 -11.19 9.24 11.15
CA GLY A 163 -11.57 7.91 10.67
C GLY A 163 -12.79 7.95 9.77
N ILE A 164 -12.71 7.26 8.62
CA ILE A 164 -13.79 7.06 7.66
C ILE A 164 -14.45 5.72 7.94
N SER A 165 -13.68 4.64 7.83
CA SER A 165 -14.15 3.28 8.03
C SER A 165 -13.07 2.39 8.64
N TYR A 166 -13.52 1.42 9.40
CA TYR A 166 -12.68 0.35 9.94
C TYR A 166 -13.48 -0.95 9.97
N THR A 167 -12.86 -2.00 9.49
CA THR A 167 -13.37 -3.36 9.60
C THR A 167 -12.21 -4.28 9.95
N ALA A 168 -12.39 -5.16 10.92
CA ALA A 168 -11.41 -6.18 11.24
C ALA A 168 -12.13 -7.48 11.60
N LEU A 169 -11.76 -8.55 10.93
CA LEU A 169 -12.28 -9.90 11.15
C LEU A 169 -11.16 -10.80 11.64
N LYS A 170 -11.46 -11.60 12.65
CA LYS A 170 -10.59 -12.67 13.14
C LYS A 170 -11.44 -13.90 13.44
N VAL A 171 -11.16 -15.00 12.79
CA VAL A 171 -11.73 -16.30 13.10
C VAL A 171 -10.74 -17.03 14.00
N ASP A 172 -11.20 -17.39 15.20
CA ASP A 172 -10.39 -18.07 16.23
C ASP A 172 -10.54 -19.59 16.14
N LYS A 173 -11.72 -20.09 15.77
CA LYS A 173 -12.02 -21.50 15.55
C LYS A 173 -12.96 -21.66 14.38
N SER A 174 -12.79 -22.72 13.63
CA SER A 174 -13.68 -23.14 12.56
C SER A 174 -13.74 -24.67 12.51
N GLU A 175 -14.93 -25.20 12.35
CA GLU A 175 -15.17 -26.64 12.16
C GLU A 175 -16.15 -26.81 11.02
N ILE A 176 -15.87 -27.71 10.11
CA ILE A 176 -16.77 -28.12 9.05
C ILE A 176 -16.82 -29.64 9.06
N ASN A 177 -18.03 -30.17 9.12
CA ASN A 177 -18.31 -31.59 8.95
C ASN A 177 -19.10 -31.78 7.66
N MET A 178 -18.69 -32.70 6.83
CA MET A 178 -19.32 -33.05 5.56
C MET A 178 -19.92 -34.42 5.62
N ASP A 179 -21.20 -34.51 5.23
CA ASP A 179 -21.92 -35.75 5.05
C ASP A 179 -22.35 -35.90 3.60
N GLU A 180 -21.48 -36.46 2.78
CA GLU A 180 -21.72 -36.67 1.36
C GLU A 180 -22.92 -37.59 1.10
N ALA A 181 -23.20 -38.55 2.01
CA ALA A 181 -24.30 -39.50 1.85
C ALA A 181 -25.66 -38.80 1.95
N ASN A 182 -25.76 -37.75 2.75
CA ASN A 182 -26.99 -36.94 2.92
C ASN A 182 -26.95 -35.64 2.16
N ASP A 183 -25.92 -35.38 1.36
CA ASP A 183 -25.67 -34.10 0.67
C ASP A 183 -25.79 -32.89 1.62
N GLU A 184 -25.11 -32.98 2.75
CA GLU A 184 -25.19 -32.02 3.84
C GLU A 184 -23.79 -31.67 4.35
N PHE A 185 -23.60 -30.40 4.73
CA PHE A 185 -22.46 -30.02 5.56
C PHE A 185 -22.89 -29.12 6.71
N ASP A 186 -22.20 -29.22 7.83
CA ASP A 186 -22.34 -28.33 8.94
C ASP A 186 -21.10 -27.46 9.13
N VAL A 187 -21.33 -26.20 9.47
CA VAL A 187 -20.27 -25.20 9.72
C VAL A 187 -20.46 -24.60 11.10
N SER A 188 -19.38 -24.52 11.84
CA SER A 188 -19.33 -23.79 13.10
C SER A 188 -18.13 -22.84 13.09
N VAL A 189 -18.37 -21.56 13.35
CA VAL A 189 -17.33 -20.54 13.32
C VAL A 189 -17.41 -19.66 14.56
N LYS A 190 -16.26 -19.47 15.19
CA LYS A 190 -16.10 -18.59 16.36
C LYS A 190 -15.05 -17.55 16.09
N GLY A 191 -15.36 -16.29 16.42
CA GLY A 191 -14.44 -15.20 16.17
C GLY A 191 -14.95 -13.85 16.62
N GLN A 192 -14.27 -12.82 16.12
CA GLN A 192 -14.58 -11.43 16.39
C GLN A 192 -14.58 -10.63 15.09
N LEU A 193 -15.63 -9.85 14.91
CA LEU A 193 -15.71 -8.84 13.86
C LEU A 193 -15.88 -7.47 14.53
N ARG A 194 -15.05 -6.51 14.14
CA ARG A 194 -15.20 -5.09 14.49
C ARG A 194 -15.50 -4.29 13.26
N SER A 195 -16.48 -3.40 13.34
CA SER A 195 -16.81 -2.50 12.24
C SER A 195 -17.17 -1.11 12.78
N SER A 196 -16.75 -0.07 12.09
CA SER A 196 -17.13 1.31 12.41
C SER A 196 -18.52 1.71 11.90
N PHE A 197 -19.18 0.83 11.15
CA PHE A 197 -20.50 1.04 10.54
C PHE A 197 -21.30 -0.27 10.50
N LYS A 198 -22.61 -0.16 10.37
CA LYS A 198 -23.46 -1.31 10.00
C LYS A 198 -23.25 -1.61 8.53
N PHE A 199 -23.12 -2.89 8.17
CA PHE A 199 -22.90 -3.31 6.78
C PHE A 199 -24.03 -2.86 5.84
N ASP A 200 -25.27 -2.71 6.33
CA ASP A 200 -26.44 -2.26 5.58
C ASP A 200 -26.44 -0.76 5.24
N ASN A 201 -25.55 0.04 5.85
CA ASN A 201 -25.62 1.52 5.83
C ASN A 201 -24.28 2.20 5.54
N PHE A 202 -23.54 1.72 4.54
CA PHE A 202 -22.37 2.48 4.07
C PHE A 202 -22.82 3.75 3.32
N GLN A 203 -22.93 4.86 4.05
CA GLN A 203 -23.35 6.14 3.46
C GLN A 203 -22.16 6.91 2.90
N ARG A 204 -22.32 7.50 1.70
CA ARG A 204 -21.32 8.40 1.07
C ARG A 204 -20.91 9.58 1.96
N GLN A 205 -21.75 9.96 2.92
CA GLN A 205 -21.46 11.01 3.93
C GLN A 205 -20.26 10.68 4.82
N MET A 206 -19.85 9.41 4.92
CA MET A 206 -18.65 9.00 5.68
C MET A 206 -17.34 9.47 5.03
N ILE A 207 -17.35 9.85 3.75
CA ILE A 207 -16.14 10.28 3.04
C ILE A 207 -15.67 11.67 3.48
N ASN A 208 -16.58 12.52 3.96
CA ASN A 208 -16.23 13.87 4.42
C ASN A 208 -15.55 13.83 5.81
N PRO A 209 -14.49 14.64 6.04
CA PRO A 209 -13.85 14.71 7.34
C PRO A 209 -14.79 15.35 8.37
N ASN A 210 -15.27 14.56 9.32
CA ASN A 210 -16.22 15.00 10.34
C ASN A 210 -15.67 14.90 11.78
N PHE A 211 -14.48 14.30 11.95
CA PHE A 211 -13.81 14.06 13.23
C PHE A 211 -14.66 13.34 14.30
N LYS A 212 -15.72 12.64 13.91
CA LYS A 212 -16.47 11.75 14.83
C LYS A 212 -15.58 10.62 15.37
N ASN A 213 -14.59 10.18 14.57
CA ASN A 213 -13.59 9.18 14.91
C ASN A 213 -12.20 9.83 14.87
N PRO A 214 -11.81 10.57 15.93
CA PRO A 214 -10.56 11.30 15.93
C PRO A 214 -9.36 10.37 16.17
N GLY A 215 -8.22 10.80 15.66
CA GLY A 215 -6.96 10.12 15.88
C GLY A 215 -5.76 11.05 15.74
N LEU A 216 -4.62 10.52 16.11
CA LEU A 216 -3.33 11.22 16.04
C LEU A 216 -2.27 10.29 15.48
N SER A 217 -1.32 10.85 14.73
CA SER A 217 -0.10 10.12 14.36
C SER A 217 1.10 11.02 14.30
N ILE A 218 2.27 10.38 14.44
CA ILE A 218 3.57 11.01 14.34
C ILE A 218 4.44 10.22 13.35
N THR A 219 5.22 10.96 12.57
CA THR A 219 6.33 10.44 11.77
C THR A 219 7.58 11.18 12.18
N ALA A 220 8.66 10.47 12.40
CA ALA A 220 9.95 11.05 12.71
C ALA A 220 11.05 10.33 11.93
N GLY A 221 12.00 11.10 11.42
CA GLY A 221 13.12 10.54 10.69
C GLY A 221 14.39 11.32 10.88
N ALA A 222 15.50 10.62 10.66
CA ALA A 222 16.84 11.18 10.65
C ALA A 222 17.63 10.62 9.47
N SER A 223 18.47 11.44 8.86
CA SER A 223 19.39 11.00 7.83
C SER A 223 20.79 11.52 8.10
N TYR A 224 21.78 10.66 7.89
CA TYR A 224 23.19 10.98 8.10
C TYR A 224 24.04 10.56 6.90
N ARG A 225 24.89 11.46 6.41
CA ARG A 225 25.87 11.19 5.34
C ARG A 225 27.24 10.98 5.93
N LEU A 226 27.80 9.82 5.72
CA LEU A 226 29.20 9.51 6.03
C LEU A 226 30.16 10.12 4.99
N ARG A 227 31.47 10.10 5.31
CA ARG A 227 32.48 10.74 4.44
C ARG A 227 32.67 10.05 3.11
N ASP A 228 32.53 8.73 3.06
CA ASP A 228 32.83 7.88 1.90
C ASP A 228 31.63 7.64 0.97
N GLY A 229 30.67 8.56 0.95
CA GLY A 229 29.47 8.45 0.11
C GLY A 229 28.38 7.54 0.65
N TRP A 230 28.54 6.99 1.86
CA TRP A 230 27.47 6.29 2.56
C TRP A 230 26.44 7.27 3.12
N SER A 231 25.17 6.89 3.06
CA SER A 231 24.10 7.56 3.78
C SER A 231 23.22 6.55 4.51
N ILE A 232 22.93 6.89 5.76
CA ILE A 232 22.02 6.13 6.62
C ILE A 232 20.78 6.99 6.80
N LEU A 233 19.61 6.39 6.61
CA LEU A 233 18.33 7.02 6.78
C LEU A 233 17.45 6.10 7.62
N GLY A 234 16.99 6.63 8.77
CA GLY A 234 16.01 5.99 9.64
C GLY A 234 14.72 6.79 9.61
N ASN A 235 13.58 6.11 9.47
CA ASN A 235 12.25 6.71 9.43
C ASN A 235 11.26 5.83 10.19
N MET A 236 10.56 6.41 11.17
CA MET A 236 9.40 5.82 11.83
C MET A 236 8.18 6.58 11.33
N LYS A 237 7.38 5.94 10.48
CA LYS A 237 6.31 6.58 9.74
C LYS A 237 4.95 6.22 10.32
N ASP A 238 4.11 7.24 10.50
CA ASP A 238 2.69 7.13 10.84
C ASP A 238 2.40 6.23 12.05
N ILE A 239 3.18 6.39 13.13
CA ILE A 239 2.89 5.74 14.41
C ILE A 239 1.72 6.48 15.05
N GLY A 240 0.57 5.82 15.19
CA GLY A 240 -0.62 6.48 15.67
C GLY A 240 -1.82 5.58 15.80
N PHE A 241 -2.94 6.18 16.16
CA PHE A 241 -4.19 5.47 16.43
C PHE A 241 -5.41 6.29 16.03
N ILE A 242 -6.54 5.62 15.88
CA ILE A 242 -7.87 6.21 15.71
C ILE A 242 -8.79 5.65 16.77
N LYS A 243 -9.53 6.53 17.45
CA LYS A 243 -10.58 6.18 18.39
C LYS A 243 -11.93 6.18 17.67
N TRP A 244 -12.51 5.01 17.52
CA TRP A 244 -13.84 4.82 16.96
C TRP A 244 -14.88 5.12 18.05
N ASN A 245 -15.93 5.83 17.68
CA ASN A 245 -16.95 6.30 18.60
C ASN A 245 -17.87 5.16 19.09
N LYS A 246 -18.87 5.49 19.90
CA LYS A 246 -19.81 4.52 20.45
C LYS A 246 -20.82 3.98 19.43
N GLU A 247 -20.87 4.55 18.20
CA GLU A 247 -21.69 4.03 17.10
C GLU A 247 -21.01 2.87 16.37
N ALA A 248 -19.75 2.56 16.70
CA ALA A 248 -19.04 1.41 16.18
C ALA A 248 -19.56 0.11 16.78
N TYR A 249 -19.37 -0.98 16.06
CA TYR A 249 -19.89 -2.31 16.38
C TYR A 249 -18.76 -3.28 16.68
N GLU A 250 -18.97 -4.11 17.71
CA GLU A 250 -18.17 -5.29 17.98
C GLU A 250 -19.10 -6.50 18.02
N TYR A 251 -18.78 -7.50 17.22
CA TYR A 251 -19.48 -8.77 17.11
C TYR A 251 -18.54 -9.85 17.61
N ASN A 252 -18.83 -10.43 18.80
CA ASN A 252 -18.17 -11.64 19.28
C ASN A 252 -19.10 -12.78 18.96
N PHE A 253 -18.85 -13.48 17.89
CA PHE A 253 -19.74 -14.52 17.40
C PHE A 253 -19.22 -15.92 17.73
N ASP A 254 -20.17 -16.78 18.07
CA ASP A 254 -20.07 -18.21 18.12
C ASP A 254 -21.32 -18.74 17.44
N THR A 255 -21.18 -19.15 16.20
CA THR A 255 -22.34 -19.47 15.38
C THR A 255 -23.05 -20.74 15.82
N GLY A 256 -22.40 -21.60 16.61
CA GLY A 256 -22.83 -22.98 16.78
C GLY A 256 -22.86 -23.68 15.43
N GLN A 257 -23.49 -24.84 15.36
CA GLN A 257 -23.68 -25.55 14.10
C GLN A 257 -24.68 -24.86 13.18
N ILE A 258 -24.26 -24.65 11.92
CA ILE A 258 -25.10 -24.21 10.81
C ILE A 258 -25.15 -25.37 9.82
N ILE A 259 -26.32 -26.00 9.69
CA ILE A 259 -26.52 -27.14 8.82
C ILE A 259 -27.04 -26.67 7.47
N ILE A 260 -26.35 -27.01 6.40
CA ILE A 260 -26.72 -26.72 5.01
C ILE A 260 -27.08 -28.03 4.32
N GLN A 261 -28.37 -28.24 4.08
CA GLN A 261 -28.87 -29.38 3.34
C GLN A 261 -28.88 -29.09 1.84
N ASN A 262 -28.85 -30.13 1.01
CA ASN A 262 -28.72 -30.06 -0.45
C ASN A 262 -27.48 -29.19 -0.82
N ALA A 263 -26.34 -29.57 -0.30
CA ALA A 263 -25.09 -28.85 -0.41
C ALA A 263 -24.54 -28.80 -1.85
N SER A 264 -24.93 -29.77 -2.68
CA SER A 264 -24.62 -29.80 -4.12
C SER A 264 -25.40 -28.77 -4.97
N ASN A 265 -26.38 -28.09 -4.37
CA ASN A 265 -27.16 -27.07 -5.07
C ASN A 265 -26.39 -25.75 -5.16
N SER A 266 -26.46 -25.08 -6.30
CA SER A 266 -25.79 -23.80 -6.55
C SER A 266 -26.20 -22.64 -5.60
N SER A 267 -27.29 -22.80 -4.84
CA SER A 267 -27.69 -21.84 -3.79
C SER A 267 -27.17 -22.16 -2.38
N ALA A 268 -26.34 -23.16 -2.22
CA ALA A 268 -25.80 -23.54 -0.92
C ALA A 268 -24.94 -22.43 -0.31
N ASP A 269 -24.15 -21.76 -1.14
CA ASP A 269 -23.28 -20.64 -0.74
C ASP A 269 -24.10 -19.44 -0.23
N ASP A 270 -25.18 -19.09 -0.92
CA ASP A 270 -26.07 -18.00 -0.51
C ASP A 270 -26.73 -18.31 0.85
N ARG A 271 -27.19 -19.56 1.05
CA ARG A 271 -27.77 -20.00 2.33
C ARG A 271 -26.78 -20.00 3.48
N LEU A 272 -25.53 -20.41 3.20
CA LEU A 272 -24.44 -20.30 4.18
C LEU A 272 -24.16 -18.85 4.54
N ALA A 273 -24.03 -17.99 3.52
CA ALA A 273 -23.75 -16.57 3.71
C ALA A 273 -24.86 -15.89 4.54
N ASP A 274 -26.16 -16.13 4.21
CA ASP A 274 -27.31 -15.59 4.92
C ASP A 274 -27.37 -16.09 6.38
N SER A 275 -27.06 -17.37 6.60
CA SER A 275 -27.03 -17.94 7.93
C SER A 275 -25.93 -17.39 8.80
N LEU A 276 -24.75 -17.22 8.23
CA LEU A 276 -23.59 -16.58 8.89
C LEU A 276 -23.89 -15.12 9.22
N ASP A 277 -24.40 -14.36 8.25
CA ASP A 277 -24.75 -12.95 8.46
C ASP A 277 -25.78 -12.78 9.57
N THR A 278 -26.86 -13.58 9.56
CA THR A 278 -27.88 -13.54 10.60
C THR A 278 -27.33 -13.85 11.98
N ARG A 279 -26.46 -14.86 12.13
CA ARG A 279 -25.92 -15.25 13.43
C ARG A 279 -24.86 -14.27 13.94
N ILE A 280 -24.01 -13.76 13.05
CA ILE A 280 -23.00 -12.75 13.37
C ILE A 280 -23.69 -11.44 13.77
N SER A 281 -24.69 -11.00 13.01
CA SER A 281 -25.42 -9.74 13.25
C SER A 281 -26.13 -9.71 14.60
N ARG A 282 -26.68 -10.84 15.06
CA ARG A 282 -27.34 -10.95 16.38
C ARG A 282 -26.37 -10.78 17.56
N ALA A 283 -25.10 -11.04 17.36
CA ALA A 283 -24.05 -10.89 18.40
C ALA A 283 -23.51 -9.46 18.49
N SER A 284 -24.11 -8.48 17.82
CA SER A 284 -23.60 -7.12 17.74
C SER A 284 -23.82 -6.33 19.02
N ILE A 285 -22.79 -5.63 19.45
CA ILE A 285 -22.87 -4.61 20.52
C ILE A 285 -22.22 -3.32 20.04
N ASN A 286 -22.85 -2.19 20.41
CA ASN A 286 -22.25 -0.89 20.16
C ASN A 286 -21.13 -0.64 21.17
N LYS A 287 -19.91 -0.39 20.68
CA LYS A 287 -18.75 -0.23 21.55
C LYS A 287 -17.70 0.68 20.92
N SER A 288 -17.24 1.64 21.71
CA SER A 288 -16.06 2.42 21.34
C SER A 288 -14.80 1.59 21.49
N TYR A 289 -13.92 1.63 20.50
CA TYR A 289 -12.61 0.99 20.53
C TYR A 289 -11.53 1.82 19.85
N VAL A 290 -10.29 1.44 20.04
CA VAL A 290 -9.13 2.06 19.42
C VAL A 290 -8.52 1.08 18.43
N SER A 291 -8.18 1.57 17.22
CA SER A 291 -7.34 0.84 16.26
C SER A 291 -6.03 1.57 16.07
N MET A 292 -4.95 0.82 15.97
CA MET A 292 -3.67 1.36 15.53
C MET A 292 -3.69 1.53 14.02
N ILE A 293 -3.12 2.63 13.52
CA ILE A 293 -2.88 2.76 12.08
C ILE A 293 -1.64 1.96 11.67
N ASN A 294 -1.50 1.67 10.39
CA ASN A 294 -0.40 0.88 9.85
C ASN A 294 0.90 1.70 9.83
N GLY A 295 1.56 1.76 10.99
CA GLY A 295 2.87 2.40 11.14
C GLY A 295 3.98 1.55 10.51
N LYS A 296 5.03 2.22 9.99
CA LYS A 296 6.18 1.57 9.37
C LYS A 296 7.48 2.08 9.98
N ALA A 297 8.42 1.18 10.20
CA ALA A 297 9.80 1.53 10.50
C ALA A 297 10.67 1.17 9.30
N GLU A 298 11.45 2.12 8.82
CA GLU A 298 12.30 1.98 7.65
C GLU A 298 13.74 2.33 8.04
N LEU A 299 14.67 1.47 7.70
CA LEU A 299 16.12 1.75 7.77
C LEU A 299 16.69 1.54 6.38
N MET A 300 17.24 2.60 5.81
CA MET A 300 17.89 2.55 4.51
C MET A 300 19.37 2.88 4.67
N LEU A 301 20.19 2.01 4.15
CA LEU A 301 21.61 2.24 3.96
C LEU A 301 21.87 2.37 2.47
N SER A 302 22.38 3.51 2.03
CA SER A 302 22.74 3.72 0.63
C SER A 302 24.16 4.19 0.51
N LYS A 303 24.81 3.82 -0.59
CA LYS A 303 26.16 4.28 -0.92
C LYS A 303 26.17 4.86 -2.31
N GLU A 304 26.71 6.08 -2.45
CA GLU A 304 27.04 6.64 -3.74
C GLU A 304 28.38 6.03 -4.20
N PHE A 305 28.32 5.19 -5.24
CA PHE A 305 29.54 4.63 -5.84
C PHE A 305 30.00 5.48 -7.01
N GLY A 306 31.28 5.83 -7.00
CA GLY A 306 31.95 6.30 -8.21
C GLY A 306 32.16 5.17 -9.24
N ASN A 307 32.24 3.90 -8.79
CA ASN A 307 32.36 2.68 -9.59
C ASN A 307 31.71 1.50 -8.85
N TYR A 308 30.69 0.93 -9.48
CA TYR A 308 29.94 -0.32 -9.26
C TYR A 308 30.10 -1.18 -8.00
N LYS A 309 28.96 -1.44 -7.28
CA LYS A 309 28.49 -2.78 -6.84
C LYS A 309 27.07 -2.71 -6.21
N PRO A 310 26.25 -3.80 -6.25
CA PRO A 310 24.80 -3.74 -6.10
C PRO A 310 24.32 -3.74 -4.63
N ASN A 311 23.20 -3.07 -4.38
CA ASN A 311 22.46 -3.05 -3.11
C ASN A 311 21.07 -3.69 -3.28
N LEU A 312 20.45 -4.12 -2.17
CA LEU A 312 19.11 -4.71 -2.08
C LEU A 312 17.99 -3.82 -2.60
N VAL A 313 18.21 -2.52 -2.71
CA VAL A 313 17.34 -1.58 -3.44
C VAL A 313 18.20 -0.81 -4.40
N LEU A 314 18.00 -1.05 -5.69
CA LEU A 314 18.63 -0.32 -6.79
C LEU A 314 17.66 0.74 -7.30
N VAL A 315 18.05 1.99 -7.24
CA VAL A 315 17.33 3.08 -7.91
C VAL A 315 18.29 3.77 -8.85
N ASN A 316 17.98 3.73 -10.13
CA ASN A 316 18.76 4.40 -11.16
C ASN A 316 17.93 5.52 -11.80
N ASN A 317 18.41 6.75 -11.70
CA ASN A 317 17.77 7.93 -12.26
C ASN A 317 18.53 8.40 -13.51
N TYR A 318 17.83 8.45 -14.61
CA TYR A 318 18.35 8.95 -15.87
C TYR A 318 17.78 10.33 -16.20
N HIS A 319 18.64 11.34 -16.25
CA HIS A 319 18.24 12.74 -16.44
C HIS A 319 18.46 13.21 -17.86
N LEU A 320 17.39 13.62 -18.53
CA LEU A 320 17.37 14.20 -19.87
C LEU A 320 16.76 15.62 -19.78
N LYS A 321 17.58 16.64 -19.58
CA LYS A 321 17.11 18.01 -19.39
C LYS A 321 16.04 18.13 -18.28
N ASN A 322 14.78 18.29 -18.67
CA ASN A 322 13.63 18.40 -17.77
C ASN A 322 12.95 17.05 -17.49
N HIS A 323 13.40 15.97 -18.12
CA HIS A 323 12.83 14.63 -17.99
C HIS A 323 13.71 13.77 -17.11
N VAL A 324 13.10 12.99 -16.23
CA VAL A 324 13.77 12.01 -15.39
C VAL A 324 13.11 10.66 -15.62
N LEU A 325 13.90 9.69 -15.99
CA LEU A 325 13.49 8.28 -16.01
C LEU A 325 14.12 7.59 -14.81
N THR A 326 13.32 6.93 -14.01
CA THR A 326 13.78 6.16 -12.87
C THR A 326 13.47 4.69 -13.10
N ALA A 327 14.45 3.83 -12.87
CA ALA A 327 14.25 2.39 -12.73
C ALA A 327 14.59 2.00 -11.29
N SER A 328 13.80 1.16 -10.69
CA SER A 328 14.04 0.65 -9.34
C SER A 328 13.90 -0.87 -9.30
N ALA A 329 14.67 -1.50 -8.43
CA ALA A 329 14.52 -2.90 -8.07
C ALA A 329 14.61 -3.00 -6.55
N ALA A 330 13.63 -3.66 -5.93
CA ALA A 330 13.55 -3.82 -4.49
C ALA A 330 13.21 -5.27 -4.14
N TYR A 331 13.89 -5.82 -3.13
CA TYR A 331 13.58 -7.13 -2.58
C TYR A 331 13.10 -6.96 -1.15
N ASN A 332 11.89 -7.46 -0.86
CA ASN A 332 11.27 -7.29 0.44
C ASN A 332 11.41 -8.52 1.35
N THR A 333 11.06 -8.37 2.61
CA THR A 333 11.12 -9.43 3.63
C THR A 333 10.16 -10.60 3.38
N THR A 334 9.21 -10.44 2.45
CA THR A 334 8.29 -11.50 2.03
C THR A 334 8.82 -12.31 0.84
N GLY A 335 10.09 -12.10 0.44
CA GLY A 335 10.71 -12.80 -0.68
C GLY A 335 10.29 -12.29 -2.07
N ILE A 336 9.63 -11.13 -2.14
CA ILE A 336 9.12 -10.56 -3.40
C ILE A 336 10.15 -9.60 -3.99
N LEU A 337 10.56 -9.86 -5.24
CA LEU A 337 11.34 -8.94 -6.06
C LEU A 337 10.38 -8.01 -6.82
N GLN A 338 10.46 -6.72 -6.53
CA GLN A 338 9.69 -5.68 -7.19
C GLN A 338 10.58 -4.91 -8.15
N ILE A 339 10.15 -4.75 -9.40
CA ILE A 339 10.82 -3.94 -10.40
C ILE A 339 9.91 -2.77 -10.75
N GLY A 340 10.34 -1.57 -10.43
CA GLY A 340 9.60 -0.34 -10.63
C GLY A 340 10.16 0.54 -11.73
N GLY A 341 9.31 1.43 -12.21
CA GLY A 341 9.70 2.46 -13.18
C GLY A 341 8.89 3.73 -12.95
N GLN A 342 9.56 4.87 -13.15
CA GLN A 342 8.92 6.19 -13.05
C GLN A 342 9.41 7.09 -14.18
N TYR A 343 8.47 7.84 -14.71
CA TYR A 343 8.75 8.98 -15.58
C TYR A 343 8.36 10.28 -14.87
N MET A 344 9.24 11.27 -14.89
CA MET A 344 9.00 12.57 -14.28
C MET A 344 9.39 13.69 -15.24
N ILE A 345 8.54 14.69 -15.32
CA ILE A 345 8.86 16.00 -15.89
C ILE A 345 9.10 16.95 -14.73
N LYS A 346 10.29 17.58 -14.69
CA LYS A 346 10.66 18.52 -13.64
C LYS A 346 11.22 19.79 -14.26
N THR A 347 10.49 20.88 -14.10
CA THR A 347 10.92 22.23 -14.45
C THR A 347 11.05 23.08 -13.19
N PRO A 348 11.60 24.30 -13.26
CA PRO A 348 11.61 25.21 -12.11
C PRO A 348 10.23 25.54 -11.55
N ASN A 349 9.17 25.47 -12.38
CA ASN A 349 7.81 25.86 -12.01
C ASN A 349 6.84 24.68 -11.91
N VAL A 350 7.11 23.56 -12.61
CA VAL A 350 6.18 22.42 -12.71
C VAL A 350 6.91 21.12 -12.40
N GLU A 351 6.23 20.23 -11.70
CA GLU A 351 6.64 18.85 -11.47
C GLU A 351 5.45 17.93 -11.74
N PHE A 352 5.64 16.95 -12.61
CA PHE A 352 4.67 15.90 -12.87
C PHE A 352 5.40 14.57 -12.90
N TYR A 353 4.83 13.52 -12.31
CA TYR A 353 5.39 12.19 -12.38
C TYR A 353 4.29 11.13 -12.44
N ILE A 354 4.64 10.01 -13.07
CA ILE A 354 3.82 8.80 -13.16
C ILE A 354 4.73 7.59 -13.06
N GLY A 355 4.30 6.55 -12.41
CA GLY A 355 5.10 5.34 -12.25
C GLY A 355 4.39 4.17 -11.61
N SER A 356 5.14 3.10 -11.47
CA SER A 356 4.74 1.87 -10.80
C SER A 356 5.93 1.26 -10.07
N ASP A 357 5.73 0.79 -8.84
CA ASP A 357 6.75 0.04 -8.09
C ASP A 357 6.80 -1.44 -8.51
N GLN A 358 5.78 -1.90 -9.25
CA GLN A 358 5.62 -3.26 -9.75
C GLN A 358 5.36 -3.26 -11.25
N LEU A 359 6.21 -2.59 -12.03
CA LEU A 359 6.00 -2.31 -13.45
C LEU A 359 5.74 -3.57 -14.26
N LEU A 360 6.54 -4.62 -14.06
CA LEU A 360 6.41 -5.88 -14.81
C LEU A 360 5.10 -6.60 -14.49
N LYS A 361 4.73 -6.67 -13.22
CA LYS A 361 3.49 -7.32 -12.78
C LYS A 361 2.24 -6.51 -13.16
N SER A 362 2.33 -5.19 -13.06
CA SER A 362 1.26 -4.29 -13.54
C SER A 362 1.06 -4.40 -15.06
N TYR A 363 2.15 -4.50 -15.82
CA TYR A 363 2.11 -4.71 -17.27
C TYR A 363 1.55 -6.10 -17.64
N GLU A 364 2.00 -7.15 -16.94
CA GLU A 364 1.51 -8.51 -17.13
C GLU A 364 -0.02 -8.58 -16.90
N MET A 365 -0.52 -7.95 -15.83
CA MET A 365 -1.93 -7.89 -15.52
C MET A 365 -2.74 -7.16 -16.59
N LEU A 366 -2.26 -5.99 -17.05
CA LEU A 366 -2.91 -5.25 -18.15
C LEU A 366 -2.93 -6.02 -19.46
N ARG A 367 -1.81 -6.68 -19.81
CA ARG A 367 -1.71 -7.47 -21.05
C ARG A 367 -2.66 -8.65 -21.05
N ASN A 368 -2.75 -9.36 -19.93
CA ASN A 368 -3.56 -10.56 -19.83
C ASN A 368 -5.07 -10.23 -19.78
N TYR A 369 -5.43 -9.07 -19.21
CA TYR A 369 -6.81 -8.57 -19.29
C TYR A 369 -7.25 -8.28 -20.73
N THR A 370 -6.31 -7.92 -21.61
CA THR A 370 -6.62 -7.58 -23.04
C THR A 370 -6.41 -8.73 -24.01
N LYS A 371 -5.71 -9.80 -23.61
CA LYS A 371 -5.38 -10.95 -24.49
C LYS A 371 -5.47 -12.24 -23.69
N SER A 372 -6.44 -13.08 -24.02
CA SER A 372 -6.57 -14.41 -23.44
C SER A 372 -5.29 -15.22 -23.56
N ALA A 373 -4.86 -15.82 -22.45
CA ALA A 373 -3.82 -16.82 -22.28
C ALA A 373 -2.37 -16.46 -22.64
N SER A 374 -1.58 -16.26 -21.61
CA SER A 374 -0.13 -16.48 -21.64
C SER A 374 0.24 -17.35 -20.41
N PRO A 375 1.24 -18.23 -20.49
CA PRO A 375 1.65 -19.05 -19.37
C PRO A 375 2.00 -18.15 -18.18
N TYR A 376 1.40 -18.44 -17.02
CA TYR A 376 1.50 -17.64 -15.81
C TYR A 376 2.94 -17.62 -15.29
N SER A 377 3.51 -16.44 -15.08
CA SER A 377 4.78 -16.36 -14.38
C SER A 377 4.58 -16.67 -12.90
N SER A 378 5.45 -17.47 -12.32
CA SER A 378 5.43 -17.82 -10.90
C SER A 378 5.73 -16.60 -10.01
N GLY A 379 5.24 -16.62 -8.77
CA GLY A 379 5.60 -15.67 -7.73
C GLY A 379 4.41 -14.99 -7.08
N TYR A 380 4.22 -13.69 -7.28
CA TYR A 380 3.12 -12.91 -6.72
C TYR A 380 2.36 -12.18 -7.82
N THR A 381 1.11 -11.87 -7.55
CA THR A 381 0.27 -11.02 -8.41
C THR A 381 0.04 -9.68 -7.72
N GLY A 382 0.13 -8.60 -8.46
CA GLY A 382 -0.09 -7.29 -7.88
C GLY A 382 -0.06 -6.17 -8.92
N VAL A 383 -0.68 -5.05 -8.57
CA VAL A 383 -0.67 -3.81 -9.33
C VAL A 383 -0.18 -2.69 -8.44
N SER A 384 0.70 -1.87 -8.97
CA SER A 384 1.10 -0.62 -8.37
C SER A 384 1.01 0.49 -9.40
N PHE A 385 0.45 1.59 -9.01
CA PHE A 385 0.35 2.79 -9.81
C PHE A 385 0.45 4.01 -8.92
N TYR A 386 1.23 5.00 -9.36
CA TYR A 386 1.23 6.31 -8.72
C TYR A 386 1.41 7.43 -9.74
N MET A 387 0.80 8.56 -9.46
CA MET A 387 0.96 9.80 -10.22
C MET A 387 0.86 11.01 -9.30
N GLY A 388 1.51 12.09 -9.69
CA GLY A 388 1.44 13.33 -8.93
C GLY A 388 1.82 14.55 -9.73
N PHE A 389 1.31 15.69 -9.26
CA PHE A 389 1.48 16.99 -9.88
C PHE A 389 1.87 18.04 -8.83
N GLY A 390 2.65 19.03 -9.22
CA GLY A 390 2.99 20.16 -8.37
C GLY A 390 3.38 21.40 -9.18
N LEU A 391 2.87 22.54 -8.77
CA LEU A 391 3.31 23.85 -9.24
C LEU A 391 4.17 24.53 -8.18
N LYS A 392 5.23 25.19 -8.64
CA LYS A 392 6.19 25.90 -7.80
C LYS A 392 6.15 27.39 -8.15
N PHE A 393 6.09 28.23 -7.13
CA PHE A 393 5.92 29.66 -7.30
C PHE A 393 6.60 30.47 -6.19
N GLY A 394 6.58 31.79 -6.30
CA GLY A 394 7.21 32.72 -5.38
C GLY A 394 8.63 33.09 -5.80
N SER A 395 9.39 33.67 -4.88
CA SER A 395 10.76 34.13 -5.14
C SER A 395 11.67 32.99 -5.57
N VAL A 396 12.55 33.26 -6.53
CA VAL A 396 13.62 32.33 -6.92
C VAL A 396 14.66 32.31 -5.81
N LEU A 397 14.94 31.12 -5.30
CA LEU A 397 15.90 30.92 -4.21
C LEU A 397 17.27 30.48 -4.73
N GLU A 398 17.30 29.90 -5.92
CA GLU A 398 18.51 29.42 -6.58
C GLU A 398 18.42 29.66 -8.10
N HIS A 399 19.56 29.79 -8.77
CA HIS A 399 19.57 30.04 -10.21
C HIS A 399 18.89 28.90 -10.97
N GLN A 400 18.01 29.19 -11.91
CA GLN A 400 17.18 28.20 -12.64
C GLN A 400 18.02 27.12 -13.32
N ALA A 401 19.23 27.43 -13.78
CA ALA A 401 20.15 26.46 -14.36
C ALA A 401 20.62 25.38 -13.37
N ASN A 402 20.61 25.67 -12.07
CA ASN A 402 21.00 24.71 -11.02
C ASN A 402 19.81 23.93 -10.47
N ALA A 403 18.59 24.44 -10.60
CA ALA A 403 17.37 23.80 -10.14
C ALA A 403 17.08 22.43 -10.81
N ASN A 404 17.65 22.19 -11.98
CA ASN A 404 17.50 20.98 -12.78
C ASN A 404 18.71 20.04 -12.71
N LYS A 405 19.74 20.37 -11.90
CA LYS A 405 20.94 19.54 -11.75
C LYS A 405 20.94 18.80 -10.42
N ILE A 406 21.30 17.53 -10.45
CA ILE A 406 21.56 16.77 -9.22
C ILE A 406 22.90 17.18 -8.66
N SER A 407 22.90 17.72 -7.44
CA SER A 407 24.14 18.04 -6.73
C SER A 407 24.93 16.76 -6.45
N GLY A 408 26.11 16.61 -7.03
CA GLY A 408 27.00 15.47 -6.78
C GLY A 408 27.22 14.55 -7.98
N PHE A 409 26.43 14.63 -9.03
CA PHE A 409 26.74 13.93 -10.29
C PHE A 409 27.72 14.75 -11.13
N ARG A 410 29.01 14.44 -11.01
CA ARG A 410 29.97 14.74 -12.08
C ARG A 410 29.54 14.00 -13.33
N LYS A 411 29.68 14.66 -14.49
CA LYS A 411 29.30 14.21 -15.84
C LYS A 411 29.38 12.68 -15.99
N ASN A 412 28.21 12.04 -16.02
CA ASN A 412 28.06 10.59 -16.05
C ASN A 412 28.67 10.06 -17.38
N PRO A 413 29.61 9.09 -17.35
CA PRO A 413 30.16 8.50 -18.57
C PRO A 413 29.10 7.85 -19.47
N ILE A 414 28.00 7.33 -18.91
CA ILE A 414 26.86 6.80 -19.66
C ILE A 414 26.14 7.91 -20.43
N GLY A 415 25.99 9.09 -19.88
CA GLY A 415 25.41 10.25 -20.60
C GLY A 415 26.26 10.73 -21.77
N LYS A 416 27.60 10.53 -21.72
CA LYS A 416 28.49 10.74 -22.86
C LYS A 416 28.33 9.64 -23.95
N PHE A 417 28.18 8.39 -23.52
CA PHE A 417 28.00 7.25 -24.40
C PHE A 417 26.69 7.36 -25.20
N ILE A 418 25.59 7.69 -24.55
CA ILE A 418 24.28 7.85 -25.21
C ILE A 418 24.23 9.11 -26.09
N LYS A 419 24.90 10.21 -25.71
CA LYS A 419 25.06 11.36 -26.62
C LYS A 419 25.88 11.00 -27.88
N GLY A 420 26.80 10.05 -27.76
CA GLY A 420 27.54 9.51 -28.90
C GLY A 420 26.69 8.62 -29.83
N LEU A 421 25.72 7.88 -29.24
CA LEU A 421 24.80 7.01 -29.99
C LEU A 421 23.65 7.77 -30.65
N VAL A 422 23.16 8.85 -30.07
CA VAL A 422 22.04 9.65 -30.61
C VAL A 422 22.49 10.73 -31.59
N GLY A 423 23.73 10.70 -32.03
CA GLY A 423 24.27 11.55 -33.13
C GLY A 423 24.11 13.04 -32.88
N LYS A 424 25.20 13.78 -32.80
CA LYS A 424 25.19 15.20 -33.10
C LYS A 424 24.52 15.41 -34.46
N LYS A 425 23.35 16.04 -34.49
CA LYS A 425 22.99 16.92 -35.58
C LYS A 425 23.34 18.34 -35.14
N ASP A 426 24.22 18.93 -35.90
CA ASP A 426 24.66 20.32 -35.84
C ASP A 426 23.49 21.30 -35.87
#